data_f14feedce339180f485e8e435839498a
#
_entry.id   f14feedce339180f485e8e435839498a
#
_cell.length_a   1.000
_cell.length_b   1.000
_cell.length_c   1.000
_cell.angle_alpha   90.00
_cell.angle_beta   90.00
_cell.angle_gamma   90.00
#
_symmetry.space_group_name_H-M   'P 1'
#
loop_
_entity.id
_entity.type
_entity.pdbx_description
1 polymer ?
#
loop_
_entity_poly.entity_id
_entity_poly.type
_entity_poly.pdbx_seq_one_letter_code
_entity_poly.pdbx_strand_id
1 'polypeptide(L)'
;MTVGTMMHQTLASLEGAKANMKTFALQTEDKTAKQMFAQYANQLESICQGMSSRCNYIEQQEPQYKVFQNMLEPQQQQQQVQQQLQQQLEQHKAKK
;
A
#
# COMPACT_ATOMS: atom_id res chain seq x y z
N MET A 1 3.41 -17.25 -7.41
CA MET A 1 2.84 -15.93 -7.04
C MET A 1 1.49 -16.16 -6.37
N THR A 2 1.28 -15.61 -5.20
CA THR A 2 0.04 -15.80 -4.45
C THR A 2 -1.01 -14.78 -4.87
N VAL A 3 -2.28 -15.05 -4.54
CA VAL A 3 -3.38 -14.12 -4.78
C VAL A 3 -3.11 -12.78 -4.08
N GLY A 4 -2.58 -12.83 -2.85
CA GLY A 4 -2.24 -11.60 -2.13
C GLY A 4 -1.20 -10.76 -2.85
N THR A 5 -0.15 -11.38 -3.38
CA THR A 5 0.86 -10.66 -4.18
C THR A 5 0.23 -10.02 -5.41
N MET A 6 -0.63 -10.76 -6.11
CA MET A 6 -1.33 -10.25 -7.28
C MET A 6 -2.22 -9.06 -6.92
N MET A 7 -2.91 -9.13 -5.77
CA MET A 7 -3.75 -8.03 -5.30
C MET A 7 -2.93 -6.78 -4.98
N HIS A 8 -1.77 -6.93 -4.34
CA HIS A 8 -0.90 -5.78 -4.08
C HIS A 8 -0.39 -5.14 -5.36
N GLN A 9 -0.04 -5.95 -6.37
CA GLN A 9 0.38 -5.42 -7.66
C GLN A 9 -0.74 -4.67 -8.35
N THR A 10 -1.95 -5.23 -8.30
CA THR A 10 -3.13 -4.59 -8.89
C THR A 10 -3.46 -3.29 -8.17
N LEU A 11 -3.39 -3.30 -6.84
CA LEU A 11 -3.63 -2.09 -6.04
C LEU A 11 -2.64 -0.98 -6.42
N ALA A 12 -1.36 -1.31 -6.58
CA ALA A 12 -0.36 -0.33 -7.00
C ALA A 12 -0.70 0.25 -8.38
N SER A 13 -1.15 -0.60 -9.32
CA SER A 13 -1.57 -0.15 -10.65
C SER A 13 -2.78 0.78 -10.58
N LEU A 14 -3.75 0.47 -9.73
CA LEU A 14 -4.94 1.29 -9.55
C LEU A 14 -4.59 2.63 -8.91
N GLU A 15 -3.66 2.65 -7.98
CA GLU A 15 -3.20 3.91 -7.38
C GLU A 15 -2.46 4.77 -8.39
N GLY A 16 -1.69 4.17 -9.29
CA GLY A 16 -1.08 4.87 -10.41
C GLY A 16 -2.13 5.46 -11.34
N ALA A 17 -3.17 4.69 -11.67
CA ALA A 17 -4.26 5.18 -12.50
C ALA A 17 -5.00 6.33 -11.83
N LYS A 18 -5.24 6.24 -10.51
CA LYS A 18 -5.85 7.32 -9.74
C LYS A 18 -5.03 8.60 -9.84
N ALA A 19 -3.71 8.49 -9.66
CA ALA A 19 -2.82 9.65 -9.78
C ALA A 19 -2.87 10.25 -11.18
N ASN A 20 -2.93 9.41 -12.21
CA ASN A 20 -3.04 9.86 -13.60
C ASN A 20 -4.35 10.63 -13.83
N MET A 21 -5.46 10.15 -13.26
CA MET A 21 -6.75 10.83 -13.39
C MET A 21 -6.71 12.21 -12.73
N LYS A 22 -6.07 12.34 -11.57
CA LYS A 22 -5.90 13.63 -10.91
C LYS A 22 -5.05 14.57 -11.77
N THR A 23 -3.99 14.06 -12.37
CA THR A 23 -3.13 14.84 -13.26
C THR A 23 -3.92 15.33 -14.47
N PHE A 24 -4.71 14.46 -15.09
CA PHE A 24 -5.52 14.84 -16.24
C PHE A 24 -6.54 15.92 -15.86
N ALA A 25 -7.15 15.80 -14.68
CA ALA A 25 -8.10 16.80 -14.19
C ALA A 25 -7.44 18.17 -14.01
N LEU A 26 -6.18 18.19 -13.58
CA LEU A 26 -5.43 19.44 -13.39
C LEU A 26 -4.98 20.04 -14.72
N GLN A 27 -4.68 19.21 -15.73
CA GLN A 27 -4.13 19.67 -17.00
C GLN A 27 -5.18 20.04 -18.03
N THR A 28 -6.38 19.47 -17.95
CA THR A 28 -7.41 19.76 -18.95
C THR A 28 -8.06 21.11 -18.69
N GLU A 29 -8.34 21.84 -19.77
CA GLU A 29 -9.04 23.12 -19.71
C GLU A 29 -10.55 22.96 -19.86
N ASP A 30 -11.03 21.81 -20.32
CA ASP A 30 -12.45 21.54 -20.47
C ASP A 30 -13.05 21.18 -19.11
N LYS A 31 -14.05 21.99 -18.69
CA LYS A 31 -14.69 21.81 -17.39
C LYS A 31 -15.39 20.47 -17.26
N THR A 32 -16.03 20.00 -18.33
CA THR A 32 -16.73 18.72 -18.32
C THR A 32 -15.75 17.57 -18.16
N ALA A 33 -14.64 17.59 -18.92
CA ALA A 33 -13.60 16.58 -18.81
C ALA A 33 -12.95 16.62 -17.42
N LYS A 34 -12.70 17.80 -16.88
CA LYS A 34 -12.14 17.97 -15.55
C LYS A 34 -13.02 17.28 -14.50
N GLN A 35 -14.33 17.48 -14.55
CA GLN A 35 -15.26 16.86 -13.64
C GLN A 35 -15.27 15.34 -13.80
N MET A 36 -15.23 14.84 -15.03
CA MET A 36 -15.19 13.41 -15.29
C MET A 36 -13.93 12.76 -14.73
N PHE A 37 -12.78 13.38 -14.96
CA PHE A 37 -11.51 12.84 -14.43
C PHE A 37 -11.49 12.86 -12.89
N ALA A 38 -12.05 13.91 -12.29
CA ALA A 38 -12.16 13.99 -10.83
C ALA A 38 -13.08 12.90 -10.29
N GLN A 39 -14.19 12.62 -10.95
CA GLN A 39 -15.08 11.53 -10.57
C GLN A 39 -14.40 10.18 -10.67
N TYR A 40 -13.65 9.94 -11.76
CA TYR A 40 -12.93 8.68 -11.93
C TYR A 40 -11.86 8.51 -10.85
N ALA A 41 -11.17 9.59 -10.49
CA ALA A 41 -10.19 9.55 -9.41
C ALA A 41 -10.87 9.17 -8.08
N ASN A 42 -12.04 9.73 -7.79
CA ASN A 42 -12.79 9.41 -6.58
C ASN A 42 -13.27 7.95 -6.57
N GLN A 43 -13.72 7.45 -7.71
CA GLN A 43 -14.13 6.04 -7.84
C GLN A 43 -12.95 5.11 -7.62
N LEU A 44 -11.79 5.45 -8.20
CA LEU A 44 -10.57 4.67 -8.00
C LEU A 44 -10.10 4.73 -6.55
N GLU A 45 -10.26 5.87 -5.89
CA GLU A 45 -9.95 5.98 -4.46
C GLU A 45 -10.76 4.99 -3.63
N SER A 46 -12.08 4.91 -3.88
CA SER A 46 -12.94 3.96 -3.18
C SER A 46 -12.53 2.51 -3.45
N ILE A 47 -12.19 2.20 -4.70
CA ILE A 47 -11.73 0.85 -5.07
C ILE A 47 -10.40 0.54 -4.37
N CYS A 48 -9.47 1.49 -4.35
CA CYS A 48 -8.18 1.31 -3.70
C CYS A 48 -8.34 1.07 -2.19
N GLN A 49 -9.23 1.81 -1.54
CA GLN A 49 -9.51 1.62 -0.12
C GLN A 49 -10.08 0.23 0.15
N GLY A 50 -11.03 -0.21 -0.66
CA GLY A 50 -11.62 -1.54 -0.54
C GLY A 50 -10.58 -2.63 -0.75
N MET A 51 -9.75 -2.50 -1.77
CA MET A 51 -8.69 -3.47 -2.04
C MET A 51 -7.63 -3.48 -0.95
N SER A 52 -7.27 -2.31 -0.42
CA SER A 52 -6.29 -2.21 0.67
C SER A 52 -6.79 -2.96 1.91
N SER A 53 -8.07 -2.79 2.26
CA SER A 53 -8.68 -3.53 3.37
C SER A 53 -8.66 -5.02 3.11
N ARG A 54 -8.95 -5.45 1.88
CA ARG A 54 -8.93 -6.86 1.51
C ARG A 54 -7.53 -7.45 1.55
N CYS A 55 -6.52 -6.69 1.11
CA CYS A 55 -5.13 -7.10 1.20
C CYS A 55 -4.73 -7.32 2.66
N ASN A 56 -5.10 -6.41 3.56
CA ASN A 56 -4.81 -6.54 4.98
C ASN A 56 -5.48 -7.79 5.55
N TYR A 57 -6.73 -8.06 5.17
CA TYR A 57 -7.43 -9.25 5.61
C TYR A 57 -6.70 -10.52 5.17
N ILE A 58 -6.29 -10.59 3.91
CA ILE A 58 -5.59 -11.76 3.36
C ILE A 58 -4.26 -11.96 4.08
N GLU A 59 -3.53 -10.88 4.36
CA GLU A 59 -2.27 -10.97 5.10
C GLU A 59 -2.46 -11.56 6.49
N GLN A 60 -3.56 -11.24 7.16
CA GLN A 60 -3.87 -11.80 8.47
C GLN A 60 -4.24 -13.27 8.40
N GLN A 61 -4.89 -13.70 7.32
CA GLN A 61 -5.37 -15.07 7.17
C GLN A 61 -4.32 -16.01 6.59
N GLU A 62 -3.32 -15.49 5.88
CA GLU A 62 -2.32 -16.30 5.21
C GLU A 62 -0.91 -15.97 5.70
N PRO A 63 -0.45 -16.61 6.81
CA PRO A 63 0.92 -16.37 7.30
C PRO A 63 2.00 -16.64 6.27
N GLN A 64 1.77 -17.60 5.35
CA GLN A 64 2.71 -17.90 4.28
C GLN A 64 2.93 -16.70 3.36
N TYR A 65 1.90 -15.91 3.15
CA TYR A 65 1.99 -14.72 2.33
C TYR A 65 2.90 -13.67 2.99
N LYS A 66 2.81 -13.49 4.30
CA LYS A 66 3.71 -12.59 5.02
C LYS A 66 5.16 -13.02 4.91
N VAL A 67 5.41 -14.32 5.00
CA VAL A 67 6.77 -14.87 4.83
C VAL A 67 7.27 -14.56 3.42
N PHE A 68 6.42 -14.71 2.42
CA PHE A 68 6.79 -14.42 1.04
C PHE A 68 7.11 -12.94 0.84
N GLN A 69 6.32 -12.02 1.42
CA GLN A 69 6.64 -10.60 1.39
C GLN A 69 7.97 -10.30 2.07
N ASN A 70 8.23 -10.94 3.19
CA ASN A 70 9.50 -10.77 3.91
C ASN A 70 10.68 -11.22 3.04
N MET A 71 10.49 -12.23 2.21
CA MET A 71 11.52 -12.69 1.27
C MET A 71 11.72 -11.73 0.09
N LEU A 72 10.66 -11.03 -0.33
CA LEU A 72 10.74 -10.08 -1.44
C LEU A 72 11.36 -8.73 -1.02
N GLU A 73 11.16 -8.31 0.23
CA GLU A 73 11.69 -7.06 0.76
C GLU A 73 12.50 -7.32 2.04
N PRO A 74 13.52 -8.21 1.98
CA PRO A 74 14.16 -8.65 3.21
C PRO A 74 14.96 -7.56 3.91
N GLN A 75 15.49 -6.58 3.19
CA GLN A 75 16.39 -5.59 3.78
C GLN A 75 15.65 -4.54 4.60
N GLN A 76 14.52 -4.06 4.12
CA GLN A 76 13.75 -3.03 4.82
C GLN A 76 13.12 -3.56 6.10
N GLN A 77 12.58 -4.77 6.06
CA GLN A 77 11.92 -5.35 7.23
C GLN A 77 12.90 -5.80 8.28
N GLN A 78 14.08 -6.33 7.87
CA GLN A 78 15.12 -6.69 8.82
C GLN A 78 15.66 -5.46 9.56
N GLN A 79 15.80 -4.34 8.88
CA GLN A 79 16.22 -3.10 9.52
C GLN A 79 15.21 -2.61 10.54
N GLN A 80 13.89 -2.70 10.22
CA GLN A 80 12.86 -2.30 11.17
C GLN A 80 12.85 -3.19 12.41
N VAL A 81 13.00 -4.49 12.24
CA VAL A 81 13.05 -5.43 13.35
C VAL A 81 14.27 -5.16 14.22
N GLN A 82 15.43 -4.92 13.62
CA GLN A 82 16.65 -4.62 14.36
C GLN A 82 16.54 -3.31 15.13
N GLN A 83 15.91 -2.29 14.55
CA GLN A 83 15.68 -1.03 15.24
C GLN A 83 14.75 -1.20 16.43
N GLN A 84 13.68 -1.98 16.28
CA GLN A 84 12.77 -2.26 17.39
C GLN A 84 13.47 -3.02 18.50
N LEU A 85 14.29 -4.00 18.16
CA LEU A 85 15.05 -4.76 19.15
C LEU A 85 16.05 -3.87 19.90
N GLN A 86 16.73 -2.96 19.19
CA GLN A 86 17.64 -2.02 19.83
C GLN A 86 16.94 -1.08 20.78
N GLN A 87 15.77 -0.58 20.37
CA GLN A 87 14.96 0.28 21.25
C GLN A 87 14.52 -0.44 22.51
N GLN A 88 14.13 -1.70 22.39
CA GLN A 88 13.75 -2.50 23.55
C GLN A 88 14.94 -2.74 24.48
N LEU A 89 16.10 -3.00 23.90
CA LEU A 89 17.34 -3.21 24.69
C LEU A 89 17.74 -1.92 25.41
N GLU A 90 17.64 -0.77 24.75
CA GLU A 90 17.97 0.51 25.36
C GLU A 90 16.99 0.85 26.51
N GLN A 91 15.70 0.58 26.31
CA GLN A 91 14.72 0.77 27.37
C GLN A 91 14.98 -0.16 28.55
N HIS A 92 15.43 -1.36 28.28
CA HIS A 92 15.78 -2.32 29.34
C HIS A 92 17.01 -1.86 30.12
N LYS A 93 18.01 -1.27 29.44
CA LYS A 93 19.18 -0.70 30.10
C LYS A 93 18.84 0.54 30.93
N ALA A 94 17.88 1.34 30.47
CA ALA A 94 17.48 2.56 31.17
C ALA A 94 16.72 2.28 32.47
N LYS A 95 16.17 1.07 32.65
CA LYS A 95 15.45 0.67 33.86
C LYS A 95 16.36 0.14 34.95
N LYS A 96 17.66 0.05 34.71
CA LYS A 96 18.62 -0.28 35.74
C LYS A 96 19.10 0.97 36.44
#